data_404828adf415a1665ef37a37344ebf18
#
_entry.id   404828adf415a1665ef37a37344ebf18
#
_cell.length_a   1.000
_cell.length_b   1.000
_cell.length_c   1.000
_cell.angle_alpha   90.00
_cell.angle_beta   90.00
_cell.angle_gamma   90.00
#
_symmetry.space_group_name_H-M   'P 1'
#
loop_
_entity.id
_entity.type
_entity.pdbx_description
1 polymer ?
#
loop_
_entity_poly.entity_id
_entity_poly.type
_entity_poly.pdbx_seq_one_letter_code
_entity_poly.pdbx_strand_id
1 'polypeptide(L)'
;GLVDTLRMAVNPAVRVGDPHAPRFEPPFDPARFPQQRRQLEGMEVTTYTLHPDRTEEDLHYLRQAIALSRRCTPCATSYRVGAVIVTRSGDRFTGYTHETSPTHHAEQEAILKATAAGADLHGASIYSSMEPCSTRSSEPESCSELILRHGFSRTVFALYEPSCFVCCEGAVRLRKGGVEVRVYPQLAGEVRAINGHLGLHE
;
A
#
# COMPACT_ATOMS: atom_id res chain seq x y z
N GLY A 1 17.61 -4.86 0.92
CA GLY A 1 17.13 -3.55 1.34
C GLY A 1 16.63 -2.79 0.13
N LEU A 2 15.57 -2.02 0.29
CA LEU A 2 15.08 -1.11 -0.75
C LEU A 2 16.10 0.01 -0.93
N VAL A 3 16.43 0.34 -2.19
CA VAL A 3 17.28 1.49 -2.52
C VAL A 3 16.38 2.72 -2.55
N ASP A 4 16.56 3.65 -1.61
CA ASP A 4 15.72 4.85 -1.52
C ASP A 4 16.12 5.92 -2.53
N THR A 5 17.38 5.94 -2.97
CA THR A 5 17.90 6.93 -3.92
C THR A 5 18.83 6.28 -4.92
N LEU A 6 18.70 6.69 -6.19
CA LEU A 6 19.64 6.40 -7.27
C LEU A 6 20.38 7.66 -7.62
N ARG A 7 21.72 7.63 -7.61
CA ARG A 7 22.57 8.73 -8.09
C ARG A 7 23.21 8.34 -9.42
N MET A 8 23.01 9.17 -10.41
CA MET A 8 23.65 9.03 -11.73
C MET A 8 24.56 10.23 -11.95
N ALA A 9 25.84 9.96 -12.22
CA ALA A 9 26.80 10.99 -12.60
C ALA A 9 27.10 10.84 -14.10
N VAL A 10 26.98 11.92 -14.85
CA VAL A 10 27.34 11.98 -16.27
C VAL A 10 28.58 12.87 -16.40
N ASN A 11 29.69 12.26 -16.85
CA ASN A 11 30.87 13.03 -17.25
C ASN A 11 30.78 13.29 -18.76
N PRO A 12 30.62 14.54 -19.20
CA PRO A 12 30.49 14.85 -20.63
C PRO A 12 31.78 14.58 -21.43
N ALA A 13 32.94 14.43 -20.76
CA ALA A 13 34.23 14.13 -21.39
C ALA A 13 34.45 12.62 -21.61
N VAL A 14 33.60 11.74 -21.08
CA VAL A 14 33.75 10.28 -21.20
C VAL A 14 32.59 9.73 -22.04
N ARG A 15 32.89 9.20 -23.23
CA ARG A 15 31.95 8.40 -23.99
C ARG A 15 31.87 7.01 -23.34
N VAL A 16 30.80 6.75 -22.62
CA VAL A 16 30.51 5.42 -22.09
C VAL A 16 29.83 4.60 -23.19
N GLY A 17 30.55 3.66 -23.75
CA GLY A 17 30.06 2.72 -24.74
C GLY A 17 30.46 1.29 -24.38
N ASP A 18 30.44 0.93 -23.09
CA ASP A 18 30.69 -0.45 -22.69
C ASP A 18 29.43 -1.29 -22.92
N PRO A 19 29.46 -2.23 -23.89
CA PRO A 19 28.32 -3.14 -24.15
C PRO A 19 28.07 -4.11 -22.98
N HIS A 20 28.99 -4.21 -22.03
CA HIS A 20 28.89 -5.05 -20.82
C HIS A 20 28.48 -4.27 -19.57
N ALA A 21 28.22 -2.95 -19.69
CA ALA A 21 27.72 -2.17 -18.54
C ALA A 21 26.41 -2.75 -18.03
N PRO A 22 26.22 -2.86 -16.69
CA PRO A 22 24.98 -3.34 -16.11
C PRO A 22 23.81 -2.49 -16.57
N ARG A 23 22.78 -3.15 -17.11
CA ARG A 23 21.53 -2.50 -17.55
C ARG A 23 20.48 -2.69 -16.48
N PHE A 24 19.65 -1.65 -16.30
CA PHE A 24 18.45 -1.80 -15.49
C PHE A 24 17.40 -2.59 -16.30
N GLU A 25 16.86 -3.64 -15.71
CA GLU A 25 15.74 -4.39 -16.26
C GLU A 25 14.59 -4.43 -15.23
N PRO A 26 13.40 -3.93 -15.56
CA PRO A 26 13.05 -3.20 -16.79
C PRO A 26 13.77 -1.85 -16.91
N PRO A 27 13.81 -1.22 -18.11
CA PRO A 27 14.51 0.04 -18.32
C PRO A 27 14.07 1.11 -17.29
N PHE A 28 15.04 1.75 -16.64
CA PHE A 28 14.77 2.84 -15.72
C PHE A 28 14.22 4.05 -16.49
N ASP A 29 12.99 4.47 -16.16
CA ASP A 29 12.38 5.68 -16.70
C ASP A 29 12.58 6.84 -15.71
N PRO A 30 13.54 7.74 -15.95
CA PRO A 30 13.86 8.84 -15.03
C PRO A 30 12.72 9.84 -14.86
N ALA A 31 11.80 9.96 -15.84
CA ALA A 31 10.68 10.90 -15.78
C ALA A 31 9.66 10.51 -14.70
N ARG A 32 9.70 9.28 -14.22
CA ARG A 32 8.76 8.75 -13.21
C ARG A 32 9.14 9.09 -11.77
N PHE A 33 10.33 9.66 -11.54
CA PHE A 33 10.87 9.88 -10.19
C PHE A 33 11.24 11.35 -9.96
N PRO A 34 10.99 11.90 -8.76
CA PRO A 34 11.53 13.20 -8.36
C PRO A 34 13.03 13.23 -8.51
N GLN A 35 13.57 14.29 -9.07
CA GLN A 35 14.98 14.42 -9.36
C GLN A 35 15.57 15.76 -8.86
N GLN A 36 16.80 15.70 -8.38
CA GLN A 36 17.61 16.87 -8.04
C GLN A 36 18.91 16.83 -8.85
N ARG A 37 19.28 17.95 -9.47
CA ARG A 37 20.53 18.09 -10.22
C ARG A 37 21.50 18.99 -9.47
N ARG A 38 22.75 18.59 -9.43
CA ARG A 38 23.85 19.37 -8.83
C ARG A 38 25.08 19.24 -9.71
N GLN A 39 25.89 20.32 -9.74
CA GLN A 39 27.23 20.28 -10.33
C GLN A 39 28.24 19.93 -9.23
N LEU A 40 29.04 18.89 -9.45
CA LEU A 40 30.13 18.46 -8.58
C LEU A 40 31.36 18.24 -9.43
N GLU A 41 32.42 19.03 -9.17
CA GLU A 41 33.74 18.90 -9.81
C GLU A 41 33.70 18.77 -11.36
N GLY A 42 32.82 19.56 -12.01
CA GLY A 42 32.64 19.52 -13.45
C GLY A 42 31.74 18.42 -14.01
N MET A 43 31.12 17.59 -13.13
CA MET A 43 30.15 16.59 -13.50
C MET A 43 28.73 17.02 -13.11
N GLU A 44 27.76 16.74 -13.96
CA GLU A 44 26.36 16.84 -13.59
C GLU A 44 25.94 15.55 -12.86
N VAL A 45 25.51 15.70 -11.60
CA VAL A 45 24.97 14.58 -10.80
C VAL A 45 23.48 14.76 -10.66
N THR A 46 22.72 13.78 -11.17
CA THR A 46 21.27 13.72 -10.98
C THR A 46 20.96 12.66 -9.92
N THR A 47 20.27 13.06 -8.86
CA THR A 47 19.78 12.18 -7.81
C THR A 47 18.29 11.97 -8.01
N TYR A 48 17.85 10.71 -8.11
CA TYR A 48 16.45 10.31 -8.20
C TYR A 48 15.99 9.76 -6.85
N THR A 49 14.86 10.27 -6.35
CA THR A 49 14.22 9.72 -5.15
C THR A 49 13.27 8.59 -5.59
N LEU A 50 13.68 7.35 -5.41
CA LEU A 50 12.91 6.18 -5.84
C LEU A 50 11.69 5.92 -4.95
N HIS A 51 11.82 6.25 -3.67
CA HIS A 51 10.76 6.13 -2.66
C HIS A 51 10.60 7.49 -1.95
N PRO A 52 9.79 8.42 -2.49
CA PRO A 52 9.56 9.71 -1.82
C PRO A 52 8.96 9.48 -0.44
N ASP A 53 9.34 10.32 0.51
CA ASP A 53 8.70 10.31 1.83
C ASP A 53 7.23 10.73 1.70
N ARG A 54 6.34 9.79 2.00
CA ARG A 54 4.89 9.96 1.97
C ARG A 54 4.28 9.83 3.37
N THR A 55 5.08 9.99 4.41
CA THR A 55 4.64 9.73 5.79
C THR A 55 3.39 10.53 6.15
N GLU A 56 3.34 11.81 5.82
CA GLU A 56 2.17 12.65 6.12
C GLU A 56 0.93 12.22 5.32
N GLU A 57 1.09 11.92 4.04
CA GLU A 57 0.02 11.40 3.19
C GLU A 57 -0.51 10.07 3.72
N ASP A 58 0.40 9.17 4.08
CA ASP A 58 0.05 7.87 4.64
C ASP A 58 -0.73 7.98 5.95
N LEU A 59 -0.23 8.80 6.87
CA LEU A 59 -0.92 9.02 8.14
C LEU A 59 -2.28 9.65 7.94
N HIS A 60 -2.43 10.55 6.97
CA HIS A 60 -3.71 11.17 6.63
C HIS A 60 -4.75 10.14 6.19
N TYR A 61 -4.44 9.33 5.16
CA TYR A 61 -5.38 8.34 4.65
C TYR A 61 -5.57 7.15 5.59
N LEU A 62 -4.53 6.75 6.32
CA LEU A 62 -4.64 5.67 7.29
C LEU A 62 -5.55 6.05 8.47
N ARG A 63 -5.49 7.30 8.95
CA ARG A 63 -6.46 7.79 9.96
C ARG A 63 -7.88 7.82 9.42
N GLN A 64 -8.10 8.15 8.14
CA GLN A 64 -9.41 8.05 7.51
C GLN A 64 -9.90 6.60 7.48
N ALA A 65 -9.06 5.64 7.11
CA ALA A 65 -9.39 4.22 7.14
C ALA A 65 -9.77 3.77 8.56
N ILE A 66 -9.00 4.15 9.58
CA ILE A 66 -9.30 3.87 10.98
C ILE A 66 -10.64 4.51 11.41
N ALA A 67 -10.93 5.72 10.99
CA ALA A 67 -12.22 6.36 11.29
C ALA A 67 -13.40 5.63 10.64
N LEU A 68 -13.24 5.16 9.39
CA LEU A 68 -14.24 4.37 8.68
C LEU A 68 -14.55 3.04 9.37
N SER A 69 -13.57 2.38 9.97
CA SER A 69 -13.76 1.12 10.68
C SER A 69 -14.78 1.23 11.84
N ARG A 70 -14.95 2.43 12.41
CA ARG A 70 -15.94 2.70 13.46
C ARG A 70 -17.39 2.61 12.98
N ARG A 71 -17.62 2.67 11.66
CA ARG A 71 -18.95 2.53 11.05
C ARG A 71 -19.43 1.08 11.02
N CYS A 72 -18.51 0.13 11.05
CA CYS A 72 -18.87 -1.30 11.13
C CYS A 72 -19.47 -1.61 12.50
N THR A 73 -20.61 -2.30 12.51
CA THR A 73 -21.21 -2.81 13.74
C THR A 73 -20.33 -3.94 14.32
N PRO A 74 -20.04 -3.94 15.64
CA PRO A 74 -19.28 -5.02 16.26
C PRO A 74 -19.88 -6.39 15.99
N CYS A 75 -19.05 -7.35 15.60
CA CYS A 75 -19.44 -8.72 15.30
C CYS A 75 -18.40 -9.68 15.90
N ALA A 76 -18.86 -10.78 16.50
CA ALA A 76 -17.98 -11.76 17.16
C ALA A 76 -17.09 -12.54 16.18
N THR A 77 -17.38 -12.51 14.88
CA THR A 77 -16.72 -13.33 13.84
C THR A 77 -15.88 -12.51 12.86
N SER A 78 -15.80 -11.19 13.04
CA SER A 78 -15.05 -10.33 12.12
C SER A 78 -14.46 -9.10 12.80
N TYR A 79 -13.31 -8.65 12.26
CA TYR A 79 -12.73 -7.37 12.63
C TYR A 79 -13.51 -6.22 12.01
N ARG A 80 -13.54 -5.11 12.73
CA ARG A 80 -13.98 -3.81 12.23
C ARG A 80 -12.81 -3.15 11.53
N VAL A 81 -12.82 -3.19 10.21
CA VAL A 81 -11.77 -2.64 9.36
C VAL A 81 -12.36 -1.53 8.49
N GLY A 82 -11.55 -0.55 8.15
CA GLY A 82 -11.86 0.46 7.15
C GLY A 82 -10.73 0.57 6.15
N ALA A 83 -11.06 0.90 4.91
CA ALA A 83 -10.12 1.04 3.82
C ALA A 83 -10.36 2.31 3.01
N VAL A 84 -9.27 2.87 2.49
CA VAL A 84 -9.26 4.00 1.54
C VAL A 84 -8.36 3.62 0.37
N ILE A 85 -8.85 3.77 -0.85
CA ILE A 85 -8.08 3.66 -2.08
C ILE A 85 -7.80 5.07 -2.58
N VAL A 86 -6.57 5.31 -3.03
CA VAL A 86 -6.18 6.52 -3.74
C VAL A 86 -5.58 6.09 -5.07
N THR A 87 -6.23 6.45 -6.17
CA THR A 87 -5.77 6.14 -7.53
C THR A 87 -4.59 7.04 -7.93
N ARG A 88 -3.94 6.72 -9.03
CA ARG A 88 -2.89 7.60 -9.61
C ARG A 88 -3.43 8.95 -10.10
N SER A 89 -4.72 9.02 -10.46
CA SER A 89 -5.41 10.26 -10.82
C SER A 89 -5.82 11.10 -9.60
N GLY A 90 -5.72 10.53 -8.38
CA GLY A 90 -6.14 11.18 -7.13
C GLY A 90 -7.58 10.90 -6.73
N ASP A 91 -8.31 10.06 -7.48
CA ASP A 91 -9.66 9.62 -7.10
C ASP A 91 -9.60 8.76 -5.83
N ARG A 92 -10.65 8.87 -5.02
CA ARG A 92 -10.71 8.20 -3.71
C ARG A 92 -11.95 7.34 -3.59
N PHE A 93 -11.75 6.10 -3.10
CA PHE A 93 -12.81 5.16 -2.81
C PHE A 93 -12.63 4.59 -1.42
N THR A 94 -13.73 4.43 -0.70
CA THR A 94 -13.69 4.02 0.70
C THR A 94 -14.56 2.80 0.93
N GLY A 95 -14.17 2.00 1.92
CA GLY A 95 -14.96 0.85 2.36
C GLY A 95 -14.79 0.59 3.84
N TYR A 96 -15.73 -0.11 4.45
CA TYR A 96 -15.60 -0.67 5.80
C TYR A 96 -16.24 -2.06 5.83
N THR A 97 -15.80 -2.88 6.78
CA THR A 97 -16.30 -4.26 6.93
C THR A 97 -17.83 -4.31 7.00
N HIS A 98 -18.45 -5.15 6.18
CA HIS A 98 -19.90 -5.36 6.11
C HIS A 98 -20.70 -4.14 5.66
N GLU A 99 -20.13 -3.27 4.82
CA GLU A 99 -20.82 -2.05 4.37
C GLU A 99 -22.04 -2.37 3.49
N THR A 100 -21.88 -3.25 2.50
CA THR A 100 -22.97 -3.62 1.56
C THR A 100 -23.32 -5.10 1.63
N SER A 101 -22.44 -5.96 2.16
CA SER A 101 -22.65 -7.39 2.30
C SER A 101 -22.06 -7.91 3.60
N PRO A 102 -22.69 -8.87 4.28
CA PRO A 102 -22.17 -9.45 5.53
C PRO A 102 -20.87 -10.26 5.36
N THR A 103 -20.44 -10.52 4.13
CA THR A 103 -19.20 -11.24 3.82
C THR A 103 -18.07 -10.33 3.33
N HIS A 104 -18.37 -9.08 2.99
CA HIS A 104 -17.39 -8.17 2.41
C HIS A 104 -16.46 -7.57 3.46
N HIS A 105 -15.17 -7.63 3.16
CA HIS A 105 -14.15 -6.90 3.90
C HIS A 105 -14.03 -5.45 3.37
N ALA A 106 -13.42 -4.57 4.16
CA ALA A 106 -13.30 -3.15 3.85
C ALA A 106 -12.58 -2.89 2.50
N GLU A 107 -11.52 -3.63 2.24
CA GLU A 107 -10.75 -3.51 1.00
C GLU A 107 -11.59 -3.91 -0.22
N GLN A 108 -12.36 -4.99 -0.10
CA GLN A 108 -13.28 -5.45 -1.15
C GLN A 108 -14.35 -4.41 -1.44
N GLU A 109 -14.96 -3.81 -0.41
CA GLU A 109 -15.95 -2.75 -0.56
C GLU A 109 -15.38 -1.54 -1.32
N ALA A 110 -14.16 -1.11 -0.96
CA ALA A 110 -13.51 -0.01 -1.64
C ALA A 110 -13.17 -0.34 -3.12
N ILE A 111 -12.68 -1.57 -3.38
CA ILE A 111 -12.38 -2.05 -4.74
C ILE A 111 -13.64 -2.14 -5.59
N LEU A 112 -14.73 -2.68 -5.05
CA LEU A 112 -16.01 -2.79 -5.78
C LEU A 112 -16.54 -1.42 -6.21
N LYS A 113 -16.49 -0.43 -5.31
CA LYS A 113 -16.91 0.95 -5.63
C LYS A 113 -16.01 1.59 -6.69
N ALA A 114 -14.70 1.41 -6.60
CA ALA A 114 -13.76 1.91 -7.59
C ALA A 114 -14.01 1.28 -8.97
N THR A 115 -14.20 -0.04 -9.01
CA THR A 115 -14.50 -0.78 -10.25
C THR A 115 -15.84 -0.34 -10.85
N ALA A 116 -16.88 -0.18 -10.04
CA ALA A 116 -18.18 0.29 -10.47
C ALA A 116 -18.12 1.72 -11.05
N ALA A 117 -17.22 2.55 -10.56
CA ALA A 117 -16.96 3.89 -11.09
C ALA A 117 -16.07 3.90 -12.34
N GLY A 118 -15.56 2.74 -12.78
CA GLY A 118 -14.64 2.65 -13.92
C GLY A 118 -13.23 3.18 -13.63
N ALA A 119 -12.83 3.27 -12.36
CA ALA A 119 -11.53 3.79 -11.99
C ALA A 119 -10.39 2.80 -12.30
N ASP A 120 -9.27 3.33 -12.77
CA ASP A 120 -8.04 2.54 -12.95
C ASP A 120 -7.35 2.35 -11.59
N LEU A 121 -7.30 1.09 -11.13
CA LEU A 121 -6.65 0.69 -9.89
C LEU A 121 -5.17 0.31 -10.07
N HIS A 122 -4.70 0.19 -11.31
CA HIS A 122 -3.30 -0.14 -11.56
C HIS A 122 -2.38 0.97 -11.04
N GLY A 123 -1.45 0.59 -10.16
CA GLY A 123 -0.53 1.53 -9.53
C GLY A 123 -1.14 2.38 -8.41
N ALA A 124 -2.40 2.15 -8.02
CA ALA A 124 -3.03 2.83 -6.90
C ALA A 124 -2.41 2.44 -5.55
N SER A 125 -2.69 3.24 -4.53
CA SER A 125 -2.39 2.94 -3.13
C SER A 125 -3.67 2.55 -2.38
N ILE A 126 -3.56 1.55 -1.49
CA ILE A 126 -4.64 1.18 -0.58
C ILE A 126 -4.18 1.32 0.87
N TYR A 127 -4.98 1.99 1.67
CA TYR A 127 -4.80 2.22 3.09
C TYR A 127 -5.85 1.43 3.84
N SER A 128 -5.44 0.48 4.66
CA SER A 128 -6.34 -0.33 5.49
C SER A 128 -6.00 -0.16 6.96
N SER A 129 -6.99 -0.12 7.85
CA SER A 129 -6.72 -0.01 9.29
C SER A 129 -5.98 -1.23 9.83
N MET A 130 -6.15 -2.40 9.20
CA MET A 130 -5.52 -3.67 9.54
C MET A 130 -4.90 -4.31 8.31
N GLU A 131 -3.96 -5.24 8.50
CA GLU A 131 -3.35 -6.02 7.43
C GLU A 131 -4.41 -6.70 6.55
N PRO A 132 -4.36 -6.54 5.21
CA PRO A 132 -5.26 -7.25 4.31
C PRO A 132 -5.12 -8.77 4.46
N CYS A 133 -6.22 -9.46 4.65
CA CYS A 133 -6.22 -10.90 4.88
C CYS A 133 -5.55 -11.69 3.74
N SER A 134 -4.87 -12.80 4.10
CA SER A 134 -4.26 -13.73 3.14
C SER A 134 -5.18 -14.90 2.78
N THR A 135 -6.13 -15.21 3.65
CA THR A 135 -7.14 -16.26 3.46
C THR A 135 -8.43 -15.83 4.11
N ARG A 136 -9.57 -16.33 3.60
CA ARG A 136 -10.89 -16.21 4.22
C ARG A 136 -11.79 -17.29 3.67
N SER A 137 -12.78 -17.72 4.46
CA SER A 137 -13.76 -18.72 4.05
C SER A 137 -15.03 -18.13 3.44
N SER A 138 -15.26 -16.82 3.65
CA SER A 138 -16.49 -16.14 3.23
C SER A 138 -16.54 -15.79 1.75
N GLU A 139 -15.40 -15.73 1.08
CA GLU A 139 -15.27 -15.34 -0.32
C GLU A 139 -14.13 -16.14 -0.99
N PRO A 140 -14.19 -16.34 -2.33
CA PRO A 140 -13.20 -17.15 -3.03
C PRO A 140 -11.80 -16.50 -3.09
N GLU A 141 -11.72 -15.18 -3.01
CA GLU A 141 -10.44 -14.43 -3.04
C GLU A 141 -10.23 -13.67 -1.73
N SER A 142 -9.02 -13.71 -1.20
CA SER A 142 -8.59 -12.88 -0.07
C SER A 142 -8.36 -11.43 -0.48
N CYS A 143 -8.29 -10.50 0.49
CA CYS A 143 -8.00 -9.10 0.20
C CYS A 143 -6.62 -8.92 -0.43
N SER A 144 -5.60 -9.69 -0.02
CA SER A 144 -4.28 -9.63 -0.64
C SER A 144 -4.28 -10.10 -2.10
N GLU A 145 -5.08 -11.12 -2.46
CA GLU A 145 -5.25 -11.55 -3.85
C GLU A 145 -5.97 -10.50 -4.69
N LEU A 146 -7.03 -9.88 -4.17
CA LEU A 146 -7.71 -8.77 -4.83
C LEU A 146 -6.76 -7.61 -5.12
N ILE A 147 -5.94 -7.22 -4.14
CA ILE A 147 -4.95 -6.13 -4.28
C ILE A 147 -3.94 -6.47 -5.39
N LEU A 148 -3.40 -7.69 -5.38
CA LEU A 148 -2.46 -8.15 -6.41
C LEU A 148 -3.11 -8.18 -7.80
N ARG A 149 -4.31 -8.74 -7.92
CA ARG A 149 -5.03 -8.87 -9.19
C ARG A 149 -5.34 -7.52 -9.83
N HIS A 150 -5.66 -6.51 -9.04
CA HIS A 150 -5.92 -5.16 -9.53
C HIS A 150 -4.66 -4.31 -9.75
N GLY A 151 -3.46 -4.87 -9.49
CA GLY A 151 -2.20 -4.21 -9.79
C GLY A 151 -1.89 -3.00 -8.90
N PHE A 152 -2.34 -2.99 -7.65
CA PHE A 152 -1.95 -1.95 -6.71
C PHE A 152 -0.42 -1.91 -6.55
N SER A 153 0.15 -0.71 -6.46
CA SER A 153 1.58 -0.53 -6.23
C SER A 153 1.94 -0.48 -4.75
N ARG A 154 0.95 -0.16 -3.89
CA ARG A 154 1.23 0.16 -2.50
C ARG A 154 0.08 -0.23 -1.57
N THR A 155 0.44 -0.78 -0.40
CA THR A 155 -0.48 -1.09 0.70
C THR A 155 0.09 -0.54 2.00
N VAL A 156 -0.75 0.20 2.74
CA VAL A 156 -0.39 0.83 4.01
C VAL A 156 -1.38 0.39 5.08
N PHE A 157 -0.89 -0.02 6.26
CA PHE A 157 -1.77 -0.40 7.36
C PHE A 157 -1.15 -0.09 8.74
N ALA A 158 -1.98 -0.15 9.80
CA ALA A 158 -1.55 0.19 11.16
C ALA A 158 -1.24 -1.04 12.03
N LEU A 159 -2.01 -2.11 11.88
CA LEU A 159 -1.93 -3.30 12.73
C LEU A 159 -1.85 -4.54 11.86
N TYR A 160 -0.88 -5.41 12.14
CA TYR A 160 -0.90 -6.78 11.60
C TYR A 160 -2.15 -7.50 12.10
N GLU A 161 -2.76 -8.33 11.25
CA GLU A 161 -3.93 -9.10 11.65
C GLU A 161 -3.56 -10.04 12.81
N PRO A 162 -4.20 -9.89 14.00
CA PRO A 162 -3.96 -10.79 15.11
C PRO A 162 -4.43 -12.21 14.76
N SER A 163 -3.77 -13.24 15.31
CA SER A 163 -4.06 -14.64 15.02
C SER A 163 -5.35 -15.19 15.67
N CYS A 164 -6.36 -14.32 15.89
CA CYS A 164 -7.62 -14.72 16.48
C CYS A 164 -8.44 -15.65 15.58
N PHE A 165 -8.38 -15.44 14.27
CA PHE A 165 -9.15 -16.22 13.28
C PHE A 165 -8.24 -17.02 12.35
N VAL A 166 -7.16 -16.42 11.85
CA VAL A 166 -6.20 -17.05 10.93
C VAL A 166 -4.80 -16.54 11.23
N CYS A 167 -3.77 -17.30 10.85
CA CYS A 167 -2.40 -16.79 10.78
C CYS A 167 -2.26 -16.02 9.47
N CYS A 168 -2.30 -14.69 9.53
CA CYS A 168 -2.27 -13.84 8.35
C CYS A 168 -0.86 -13.70 7.79
N GLU A 169 -0.73 -13.86 6.48
CA GLU A 169 0.50 -13.65 5.71
C GLU A 169 0.27 -12.61 4.59
N GLY A 170 -0.72 -11.76 4.72
CA GLY A 170 -1.12 -10.79 3.70
C GLY A 170 0.04 -9.89 3.28
N ALA A 171 0.74 -9.30 4.26
CA ALA A 171 1.90 -8.45 4.01
C ALA A 171 3.04 -9.19 3.29
N VAL A 172 3.27 -10.46 3.63
CA VAL A 172 4.29 -11.30 2.98
C VAL A 172 3.93 -11.57 1.53
N ARG A 173 2.66 -11.93 1.26
CA ARG A 173 2.16 -12.17 -0.11
C ARG A 173 2.24 -10.91 -0.96
N LEU A 174 1.81 -9.78 -0.42
CA LEU A 174 1.86 -8.50 -1.12
C LEU A 174 3.30 -8.11 -1.50
N ARG A 175 4.25 -8.22 -0.56
CA ARG A 175 5.68 -7.95 -0.87
C ARG A 175 6.24 -8.90 -1.92
N LYS A 176 5.93 -10.20 -1.85
CA LYS A 176 6.33 -11.18 -2.87
C LYS A 176 5.74 -10.87 -4.24
N GLY A 177 4.54 -10.30 -4.29
CA GLY A 177 3.87 -9.85 -5.51
C GLY A 177 4.34 -8.47 -6.01
N GLY A 178 5.36 -7.86 -5.38
CA GLY A 178 5.93 -6.58 -5.81
C GLY A 178 5.20 -5.34 -5.28
N VAL A 179 4.24 -5.50 -4.38
CA VAL A 179 3.54 -4.37 -3.73
C VAL A 179 4.41 -3.79 -2.61
N GLU A 180 4.60 -2.49 -2.61
CA GLU A 180 5.22 -1.79 -1.47
C GLU A 180 4.30 -1.89 -0.25
N VAL A 181 4.80 -2.41 0.87
CA VAL A 181 4.04 -2.53 2.12
C VAL A 181 4.66 -1.65 3.19
N ARG A 182 3.88 -0.68 3.69
CA ARG A 182 4.25 0.19 4.81
C ARG A 182 3.35 -0.06 6.01
N VAL A 183 3.94 -0.03 7.20
CA VAL A 183 3.23 -0.26 8.46
C VAL A 183 3.47 0.92 9.40
N TYR A 184 2.41 1.42 10.00
CA TYR A 184 2.44 2.53 10.96
C TYR A 184 1.96 2.07 12.34
N PRO A 185 2.79 1.36 13.10
CA PRO A 185 2.41 0.72 14.38
C PRO A 185 2.02 1.73 15.47
N GLN A 186 2.40 3.00 15.34
CA GLN A 186 1.98 4.06 16.25
C GLN A 186 0.45 4.30 16.25
N LEU A 187 -0.28 3.83 15.22
CA LEU A 187 -1.74 3.89 15.14
C LEU A 187 -2.42 2.56 15.54
N ALA A 188 -1.65 1.52 15.83
CA ALA A 188 -2.17 0.19 16.15
C ALA A 188 -3.05 0.18 17.41
N GLY A 189 -2.73 1.01 18.41
CA GLY A 189 -3.53 1.14 19.64
C GLY A 189 -4.98 1.55 19.37
N GLU A 190 -5.20 2.48 18.43
CA GLU A 190 -6.56 2.87 18.03
C GLU A 190 -7.32 1.72 17.37
N VAL A 191 -6.66 0.95 16.50
CA VAL A 191 -7.26 -0.20 15.82
C VAL A 191 -7.62 -1.30 16.80
N ARG A 192 -6.75 -1.59 17.79
CA ARG A 192 -7.07 -2.53 18.88
C ARG A 192 -8.26 -2.08 19.69
N ALA A 193 -8.30 -0.81 20.11
CA ALA A 193 -9.42 -0.26 20.87
C ALA A 193 -10.76 -0.38 20.13
N ILE A 194 -10.77 -0.14 18.82
CA ILE A 194 -11.97 -0.31 17.97
C ILE A 194 -12.43 -1.79 17.94
N ASN A 195 -11.49 -2.72 18.01
CA ASN A 195 -11.70 -4.15 17.95
C ASN A 195 -11.69 -4.83 19.34
N GLY A 196 -11.78 -4.05 20.42
CA GLY A 196 -11.76 -4.56 21.80
C GLY A 196 -12.84 -5.59 22.12
N HIS A 197 -13.97 -5.59 21.37
CA HIS A 197 -15.03 -6.61 21.47
C HIS A 197 -14.56 -8.03 21.15
N LEU A 198 -13.41 -8.21 20.49
CA LEU A 198 -12.77 -9.49 20.18
C LEU A 198 -11.67 -9.86 21.18
N GLY A 199 -11.55 -9.13 22.30
CA GLY A 199 -10.51 -9.39 23.30
C GLY A 199 -9.10 -9.00 22.87
N LEU A 200 -8.96 -8.11 21.90
CA LEU A 200 -7.68 -7.55 21.49
C LEU A 200 -7.21 -6.51 22.54
N HIS A 201 -6.83 -7.02 23.69
CA HIS A 201 -6.15 -6.24 24.73
C HIS A 201 -4.65 -6.30 24.46
N GLU A 202 -3.92 -5.32 24.96
CA GLU A 202 -2.44 -5.20 24.84
C GLU A 202 -1.71 -6.45 25.27
#